data_bc26970b8d7c9b0bc498b2d96a0bb301
#
_entry.id   bc26970b8d7c9b0bc498b2d96a0bb301
#
_cell.length_a   1.000
_cell.length_b   1.000
_cell.length_c   1.000
_cell.angle_alpha   90.00
_cell.angle_beta   90.00
_cell.angle_gamma   90.00
#
_symmetry.space_group_name_H-M   'P 1'
#
loop_
_entity.id
_entity.type
_entity.pdbx_description
1 polymer ?
#
loop_
_entity_poly.entity_id
_entity_poly.type
_entity_poly.pdbx_seq_one_letter_code
_entity_poly.pdbx_strand_id
1 'polypeptide(L)'
;MLGLIGCDSSPSVGPLATTKSRMSPVRENQTEQSKVLAAKIERFCGDCHKMPDPTTFPKSRWPEEVIQGFNFYVDSQRTDMEEPDRLETIKYFQAGAPDHVDVPRADQMEQPPSPLRFVLDERYQAKMESPSTAQVQWDQATKSIFFSNMRDGELRQWSLGSEQNTSEASPESKLIATGSHTCRATKCDWNQDGFDDFLIGEMGSFPVGDHEKGRISLVLGTAQGYLPPKILQDKLSRVVEARPFDYDDDGRMDVLAADFGWRTTGALRLLKNMGGSAESPQMESIILDPRHGPVGIDIADLDGDGKQDFLVGYGQEFETLELHYGQGQGKYQREIVASLADPSYNLSAFQIVDLDQDGKLDIVYTCGDTMDALLAKPYHGVGWVRNLGERKWEHRWLGLLVGALASSTADLDGDGDLDVVAVGMFPKAKDEPEGTFDSICWWEQTPDLNFVRHSIERDRCTYASCTTADVNGDGRQDLIVWEWLIPNVSAFRVYLNQPVAESTR
;
A
#
# COMPACT_ATOMS: atom_id res chain seq x y z
N MET A 1 -4.53 -44.62 -17.18
CA MET A 1 -3.56 -44.87 -16.08
C MET A 1 -3.32 -43.54 -15.42
N LEU A 2 -3.93 -43.31 -14.26
CA LEU A 2 -3.73 -42.12 -13.45
C LEU A 2 -2.36 -42.19 -12.77
N GLY A 3 -1.57 -41.14 -12.98
CA GLY A 3 -0.36 -40.89 -12.17
C GLY A 3 -0.59 -39.70 -11.26
N LEU A 4 -0.75 -39.98 -9.99
CA LEU A 4 -0.71 -39.00 -8.91
C LEU A 4 0.70 -38.42 -8.82
N ILE A 5 0.87 -37.12 -9.02
CA ILE A 5 2.10 -36.40 -8.73
C ILE A 5 1.85 -35.69 -7.39
N GLY A 6 2.69 -36.04 -6.43
CA GLY A 6 2.63 -35.58 -5.06
C GLY A 6 2.89 -34.06 -4.93
N CYS A 7 2.24 -33.47 -3.95
CA CYS A 7 2.53 -32.13 -3.47
C CYS A 7 3.93 -32.11 -2.86
N ASP A 8 4.85 -31.44 -3.51
CA ASP A 8 6.16 -31.15 -2.96
C ASP A 8 6.07 -29.88 -2.10
N SER A 9 6.67 -29.98 -0.94
CA SER A 9 6.68 -29.00 0.12
C SER A 9 7.32 -27.69 -0.32
N SER A 10 6.55 -26.62 -0.31
CA SER A 10 7.04 -25.25 -0.41
C SER A 10 8.03 -24.96 0.72
N PRO A 11 9.14 -24.26 0.46
CA PRO A 11 10.02 -23.82 1.55
C PRO A 11 9.26 -22.84 2.43
N SER A 12 9.22 -23.13 3.72
CA SER A 12 8.65 -22.26 4.75
C SER A 12 9.43 -20.95 4.78
N VAL A 13 8.81 -19.88 4.32
CA VAL A 13 9.26 -18.52 4.60
C VAL A 13 9.21 -18.34 6.10
N GLY A 14 10.37 -18.13 6.74
CA GLY A 14 10.47 -17.97 8.18
C GLY A 14 9.61 -16.77 8.64
N PRO A 15 8.97 -16.87 9.80
CA PRO A 15 8.20 -15.77 10.34
C PRO A 15 9.11 -14.58 10.61
N LEU A 16 8.57 -13.35 10.41
CA LEU A 16 9.11 -12.10 10.93
C LEU A 16 9.85 -12.37 12.24
N ALA A 17 11.07 -11.86 12.38
CA ALA A 17 11.86 -12.00 13.60
C ALA A 17 11.12 -11.35 14.77
N THR A 18 10.11 -12.04 15.26
CA THR A 18 9.50 -11.75 16.53
C THR A 18 10.56 -12.01 17.59
N THR A 19 10.88 -11.02 18.38
CA THR A 19 11.40 -11.25 19.73
C THR A 19 10.76 -12.55 20.23
N LYS A 20 11.58 -13.53 20.54
CA LYS A 20 11.15 -14.86 20.97
C LYS A 20 9.95 -14.75 21.90
N SER A 21 8.75 -14.90 21.36
CA SER A 21 7.56 -15.13 22.16
C SER A 21 7.82 -16.42 22.94
N ARG A 22 7.99 -16.27 24.25
CA ARG A 22 7.93 -17.40 25.15
C ARG A 22 6.54 -17.98 24.97
N MET A 23 6.45 -19.11 24.28
CA MET A 23 5.25 -19.93 24.32
C MET A 23 4.83 -20.08 25.77
N SER A 24 3.71 -19.48 26.11
CA SER A 24 3.12 -19.58 27.45
C SER A 24 2.83 -21.05 27.77
N PRO A 25 3.11 -21.53 28.98
CA PRO A 25 2.93 -22.94 29.37
C PRO A 25 1.47 -23.30 29.68
N VAL A 26 0.50 -22.86 28.89
CA VAL A 26 -0.94 -23.11 29.13
C VAL A 26 -1.43 -24.44 28.49
N ARG A 27 -0.58 -25.23 27.85
CA ARG A 27 -1.01 -26.45 27.13
C ARG A 27 -1.10 -27.72 27.97
N GLU A 28 -0.88 -27.74 29.29
CA GLU A 28 -0.72 -28.99 30.02
C GLU A 28 -1.98 -29.64 30.60
N ASN A 29 -3.21 -29.08 30.46
CA ASN A 29 -4.44 -29.74 30.96
C ASN A 29 -5.69 -29.51 30.11
N GLN A 30 -5.58 -29.54 28.80
CA GLN A 30 -6.77 -29.45 27.96
C GLN A 30 -7.51 -30.77 27.89
N THR A 31 -8.83 -30.74 28.16
CA THR A 31 -9.70 -31.91 27.94
C THR A 31 -9.78 -32.25 26.47
N GLU A 32 -10.12 -33.47 26.08
CA GLU A 32 -10.29 -33.89 24.69
C GLU A 32 -11.34 -33.00 23.95
N GLN A 33 -12.40 -32.59 24.65
CA GLN A 33 -13.40 -31.67 24.14
C GLN A 33 -12.83 -30.28 23.82
N SER A 34 -11.91 -29.77 24.62
CA SER A 34 -11.22 -28.50 24.41
C SER A 34 -10.31 -28.56 23.18
N LYS A 35 -9.67 -29.68 22.91
CA LYS A 35 -8.85 -29.86 21.69
C LYS A 35 -9.70 -29.93 20.43
N VAL A 36 -10.83 -30.65 20.48
CA VAL A 36 -11.76 -30.73 19.36
C VAL A 36 -12.33 -29.34 19.03
N LEU A 37 -12.68 -28.55 20.04
CA LEU A 37 -13.14 -27.17 19.83
C LEU A 37 -12.05 -26.28 19.25
N ALA A 38 -10.82 -26.34 19.77
CA ALA A 38 -9.70 -25.59 19.23
C ALA A 38 -9.45 -25.89 17.75
N ALA A 39 -9.41 -27.17 17.37
CA ALA A 39 -9.25 -27.58 15.98
C ALA A 39 -10.39 -27.10 15.06
N LYS A 40 -11.63 -27.07 15.60
CA LYS A 40 -12.79 -26.53 14.85
C LYS A 40 -12.66 -25.02 14.65
N ILE A 41 -12.23 -24.28 15.67
CA ILE A 41 -11.99 -22.84 15.60
C ILE A 41 -10.84 -22.53 14.63
N GLU A 42 -9.71 -23.24 14.76
CA GLU A 42 -8.56 -23.08 13.88
C GLU A 42 -8.92 -23.32 12.40
N ARG A 43 -9.72 -24.35 12.13
CA ARG A 43 -10.21 -24.64 10.79
C ARG A 43 -11.14 -23.54 10.26
N PHE A 44 -12.06 -23.05 11.08
CA PHE A 44 -13.05 -22.04 10.65
C PHE A 44 -12.42 -20.66 10.49
N CYS A 45 -11.66 -20.19 11.49
CA CYS A 45 -11.05 -18.87 11.48
C CYS A 45 -9.77 -18.79 10.60
N GLY A 46 -9.16 -19.93 10.29
CA GLY A 46 -7.98 -20.02 9.44
C GLY A 46 -8.25 -20.43 7.99
N ASP A 47 -9.52 -20.49 7.57
CA ASP A 47 -9.88 -20.96 6.23
C ASP A 47 -9.69 -19.90 5.14
N CYS A 48 -10.06 -18.67 5.42
CA CYS A 48 -9.93 -17.55 4.46
C CYS A 48 -8.53 -16.91 4.51
N HIS A 49 -7.89 -16.96 5.66
CA HIS A 49 -6.60 -16.33 5.92
C HIS A 49 -5.82 -17.11 6.98
N LYS A 50 -4.59 -16.73 7.24
CA LYS A 50 -3.81 -17.31 8.34
C LYS A 50 -4.54 -17.10 9.67
N MET A 51 -4.57 -18.15 10.50
CA MET A 51 -5.20 -18.10 11.83
C MET A 51 -4.68 -16.91 12.62
N PRO A 52 -5.53 -15.96 13.06
CA PRO A 52 -5.09 -14.80 13.82
C PRO A 52 -4.43 -15.20 15.14
N ASP A 53 -3.34 -14.51 15.49
CA ASP A 53 -2.71 -14.71 16.79
C ASP A 53 -3.53 -14.00 17.88
N PRO A 54 -3.95 -14.70 18.95
CA PRO A 54 -4.69 -14.06 20.04
C PRO A 54 -4.01 -12.83 20.64
N THR A 55 -2.69 -12.70 20.53
CA THR A 55 -1.93 -11.57 21.08
C THR A 55 -2.02 -10.29 20.24
N THR A 56 -2.59 -10.33 19.04
CA THR A 56 -2.68 -9.17 18.14
C THR A 56 -3.70 -8.13 18.61
N PHE A 57 -4.68 -8.54 19.40
CA PHE A 57 -5.68 -7.63 19.97
C PHE A 57 -5.77 -7.78 21.50
N PRO A 58 -6.19 -6.71 22.22
CA PRO A 58 -6.51 -6.84 23.64
C PRO A 58 -7.77 -7.68 23.84
N LYS A 59 -7.88 -8.33 25.00
CA LYS A 59 -9.05 -9.17 25.37
C LYS A 59 -10.40 -8.49 25.11
N SER A 60 -10.49 -7.21 25.40
CA SER A 60 -11.71 -6.44 25.23
C SER A 60 -12.18 -6.30 23.78
N ARG A 61 -11.26 -6.45 22.82
CA ARG A 61 -11.55 -6.30 21.39
C ARG A 61 -12.03 -7.59 20.73
N TRP A 62 -11.58 -8.74 21.19
CA TRP A 62 -11.87 -10.02 20.58
C TRP A 62 -13.36 -10.34 20.35
N PRO A 63 -14.32 -9.92 21.24
CA PRO A 63 -15.73 -10.14 20.94
C PRO A 63 -16.19 -9.52 19.62
N GLU A 64 -15.71 -8.31 19.28
CA GLU A 64 -16.07 -7.62 18.05
C GLU A 64 -15.40 -8.30 16.84
N GLU A 65 -14.11 -8.62 16.93
CA GLU A 65 -13.35 -9.26 15.86
C GLU A 65 -13.92 -10.65 15.51
N VAL A 66 -14.26 -11.45 16.51
CA VAL A 66 -14.89 -12.76 16.29
C VAL A 66 -16.25 -12.62 15.63
N ILE A 67 -17.11 -11.71 16.14
CA ILE A 67 -18.43 -11.46 15.54
C ILE A 67 -18.30 -11.00 14.09
N GLN A 68 -17.33 -10.14 13.80
CA GLN A 68 -17.05 -9.67 12.45
C GLN A 68 -16.65 -10.83 11.52
N GLY A 69 -15.75 -11.73 11.95
CA GLY A 69 -15.35 -12.90 11.18
C GLY A 69 -16.53 -13.84 10.86
N PHE A 70 -17.41 -14.08 11.83
CA PHE A 70 -18.64 -14.85 11.57
C PHE A 70 -19.59 -14.16 10.60
N ASN A 71 -19.73 -12.83 10.70
CA ASN A 71 -20.54 -12.08 9.75
C ASN A 71 -19.97 -12.16 8.32
N PHE A 72 -18.65 -12.12 8.14
CA PHE A 72 -18.03 -12.30 6.82
C PHE A 72 -18.36 -13.67 6.22
N TYR A 73 -18.32 -14.74 7.01
CA TYR A 73 -18.71 -16.06 6.55
C TYR A 73 -20.18 -16.11 6.13
N VAL A 74 -21.08 -15.53 6.91
CA VAL A 74 -22.52 -15.45 6.57
C VAL A 74 -22.77 -14.58 5.33
N ASP A 75 -22.13 -13.40 5.26
CA ASP A 75 -22.29 -12.44 4.16
C ASP A 75 -21.75 -13.03 2.84
N SER A 76 -20.72 -13.85 2.88
CA SER A 76 -20.21 -14.59 1.72
C SER A 76 -21.13 -15.71 1.23
N GLN A 77 -22.26 -15.97 1.90
CA GLN A 77 -23.23 -17.03 1.61
C GLN A 77 -22.64 -18.44 1.58
N ARG A 78 -21.51 -18.64 2.25
CA ARG A 78 -20.87 -19.94 2.39
C ARG A 78 -21.63 -20.84 3.36
N THR A 79 -21.65 -22.12 3.06
CA THR A 79 -22.30 -23.17 3.87
C THR A 79 -21.49 -24.44 3.93
N ASP A 80 -20.22 -24.37 3.53
CA ASP A 80 -19.32 -25.52 3.37
C ASP A 80 -18.60 -25.91 4.67
N MET A 81 -18.72 -25.09 5.72
CA MET A 81 -18.12 -25.36 7.03
C MET A 81 -19.14 -25.35 8.16
N GLU A 82 -18.86 -26.14 9.17
CA GLU A 82 -19.60 -26.10 10.42
C GLU A 82 -19.07 -24.97 11.31
N GLU A 83 -19.93 -23.97 11.59
CA GLU A 83 -19.56 -22.88 12.48
C GLU A 83 -19.26 -23.38 13.91
N PRO A 84 -18.15 -22.97 14.55
CA PRO A 84 -17.96 -23.20 15.98
C PRO A 84 -18.94 -22.33 16.80
N ASP A 85 -19.12 -22.66 18.08
CA ASP A 85 -19.89 -21.80 18.98
C ASP A 85 -19.22 -20.45 19.15
N ARG A 86 -19.94 -19.36 18.91
CA ARG A 86 -19.40 -17.98 18.90
C ARG A 86 -18.85 -17.56 20.26
N LEU A 87 -19.53 -17.91 21.34
CA LEU A 87 -19.08 -17.56 22.70
C LEU A 87 -17.82 -18.33 23.09
N GLU A 88 -17.74 -19.61 22.72
CA GLU A 88 -16.55 -20.40 22.97
C GLU A 88 -15.38 -19.93 22.10
N THR A 89 -15.63 -19.49 20.86
CA THR A 89 -14.62 -18.86 19.99
C THR A 89 -14.08 -17.57 20.59
N ILE A 90 -14.96 -16.70 21.11
CA ILE A 90 -14.54 -15.49 21.83
C ILE A 90 -13.66 -15.84 23.04
N LYS A 91 -14.06 -16.81 23.85
CA LYS A 91 -13.27 -17.25 25.01
C LYS A 91 -11.91 -17.84 24.60
N TYR A 92 -11.87 -18.59 23.50
CA TYR A 92 -10.63 -19.14 22.93
C TYR A 92 -9.59 -18.05 22.66
N PHE A 93 -9.98 -17.01 21.91
CA PHE A 93 -9.08 -15.89 21.63
C PHE A 93 -8.76 -15.08 22.89
N GLN A 94 -9.76 -14.78 23.73
CA GLN A 94 -9.54 -14.05 24.97
C GLN A 94 -8.59 -14.76 25.95
N ALA A 95 -8.54 -16.09 25.93
CA ALA A 95 -7.64 -16.85 26.80
C ALA A 95 -6.16 -16.65 26.45
N GLY A 96 -5.83 -16.39 25.19
CA GLY A 96 -4.47 -16.10 24.74
C GLY A 96 -4.16 -14.60 24.63
N ALA A 97 -5.17 -13.74 24.72
CA ALA A 97 -5.03 -12.31 24.50
C ALA A 97 -4.50 -11.56 25.74
N PRO A 98 -3.66 -10.53 25.57
CA PRO A 98 -3.26 -9.62 26.62
C PRO A 98 -4.42 -8.70 27.03
N ASP A 99 -4.36 -8.13 28.22
CA ASP A 99 -5.32 -7.10 28.62
C ASP A 99 -5.13 -5.79 27.84
N HIS A 100 -3.86 -5.49 27.46
CA HIS A 100 -3.46 -4.36 26.63
C HIS A 100 -2.42 -4.80 25.61
N VAL A 101 -2.45 -4.20 24.44
CA VAL A 101 -1.37 -4.31 23.43
C VAL A 101 -0.52 -3.06 23.57
N ASP A 102 0.70 -3.21 24.08
CA ASP A 102 1.61 -2.11 24.30
C ASP A 102 2.22 -1.63 22.97
N VAL A 103 2.03 -0.35 22.67
CA VAL A 103 2.68 0.30 21.54
C VAL A 103 3.73 1.27 22.10
N PRO A 104 5.01 1.12 21.73
CA PRO A 104 6.04 2.02 22.17
C PRO A 104 5.71 3.47 21.77
N ARG A 105 5.81 4.40 22.73
CA ARG A 105 5.64 5.84 22.46
C ARG A 105 6.83 6.35 21.65
N ALA A 106 6.57 7.17 20.64
CA ALA A 106 7.59 7.71 19.75
C ALA A 106 8.62 8.58 20.50
N ASP A 107 8.18 9.36 21.51
CA ASP A 107 9.06 10.21 22.32
C ASP A 107 9.94 9.43 23.31
N GLN A 108 9.63 8.16 23.56
CA GLN A 108 10.38 7.27 24.45
C GLN A 108 11.25 6.26 23.70
N MET A 109 11.13 6.19 22.38
CA MET A 109 12.00 5.36 21.57
C MET A 109 13.39 5.98 21.49
N GLU A 110 14.42 5.18 21.78
CA GLU A 110 15.81 5.61 21.61
C GLU A 110 16.09 5.85 20.13
N GLN A 111 16.44 7.07 19.77
CA GLN A 111 16.75 7.47 18.40
C GLN A 111 18.02 8.31 18.41
N PRO A 112 18.99 8.02 17.55
CA PRO A 112 20.14 8.90 17.38
C PRO A 112 19.66 10.23 16.77
N PRO A 113 20.42 11.32 16.96
CA PRO A 113 20.14 12.57 16.27
C PRO A 113 20.13 12.37 14.76
N SER A 114 19.07 12.84 14.09
CA SER A 114 19.02 12.82 12.63
C SER A 114 20.10 13.74 12.04
N PRO A 115 20.84 13.31 11.00
CA PRO A 115 21.75 14.17 10.26
C PRO A 115 21.01 15.23 9.43
N LEU A 116 19.71 15.05 9.22
CA LEU A 116 18.87 15.88 8.39
C LEU A 116 17.77 16.58 9.17
N ARG A 117 17.32 17.70 8.61
CA ARG A 117 16.16 18.44 9.08
C ARG A 117 15.21 18.66 7.91
N PHE A 118 13.98 18.20 8.07
CA PHE A 118 12.91 18.45 7.12
C PHE A 118 12.09 19.67 7.58
N VAL A 119 12.02 20.70 6.73
CA VAL A 119 11.38 21.98 7.06
C VAL A 119 10.19 22.19 6.14
N LEU A 120 8.99 22.30 6.74
CA LEU A 120 7.77 22.61 6.01
C LEU A 120 7.92 23.93 5.25
N ASP A 121 7.66 23.92 3.94
CA ASP A 121 7.64 25.11 3.10
C ASP A 121 6.20 25.45 2.68
N GLU A 122 5.65 26.48 3.29
CA GLU A 122 4.27 26.90 3.04
C GLU A 122 4.03 27.53 1.65
N ARG A 123 5.07 27.74 0.85
CA ARG A 123 4.93 28.20 -0.53
C ARG A 123 4.30 27.14 -1.43
N TYR A 124 4.46 25.86 -1.07
CA TYR A 124 3.93 24.73 -1.83
C TYR A 124 2.59 24.30 -1.23
N GLN A 125 1.51 24.87 -1.73
CA GLN A 125 0.16 24.61 -1.24
C GLN A 125 -0.86 24.54 -2.37
N ALA A 126 -1.74 23.53 -2.31
CA ALA A 126 -2.97 23.46 -3.10
C ALA A 126 -4.15 23.38 -2.14
N LYS A 127 -4.70 24.53 -1.75
CA LYS A 127 -5.82 24.57 -0.77
C LYS A 127 -7.05 23.90 -1.36
N MET A 128 -7.64 23.00 -0.59
CA MET A 128 -8.87 22.29 -0.91
C MET A 128 -9.81 22.30 0.28
N GLU A 129 -11.11 22.31 0.01
CA GLU A 129 -12.11 22.27 1.06
C GLU A 129 -12.05 20.97 1.86
N SER A 130 -11.77 19.86 1.19
CA SER A 130 -11.77 18.52 1.82
C SER A 130 -10.86 17.57 1.05
N PRO A 131 -9.54 17.70 1.21
CA PRO A 131 -8.60 16.80 0.54
C PRO A 131 -8.81 15.35 1.01
N SER A 132 -8.89 14.45 0.07
CA SER A 132 -9.00 13.01 0.27
C SER A 132 -8.16 12.33 -0.80
N THR A 133 -6.88 12.62 -0.76
CA THR A 133 -5.99 12.27 -1.85
C THR A 133 -5.40 10.89 -1.65
N ALA A 134 -5.51 10.06 -2.69
CA ALA A 134 -5.02 8.69 -2.68
C ALA A 134 -3.62 8.56 -3.27
N GLN A 135 -3.21 9.50 -4.11
CA GLN A 135 -1.92 9.43 -4.81
C GLN A 135 -1.33 10.80 -5.06
N VAL A 136 -0.02 10.88 -4.99
CA VAL A 136 0.81 11.99 -5.44
C VAL A 136 1.93 11.48 -6.34
N GLN A 137 2.25 12.26 -7.36
CA GLN A 137 3.38 12.00 -8.23
C GLN A 137 4.09 13.31 -8.54
N TRP A 138 5.41 13.31 -8.43
CA TRP A 138 6.24 14.38 -8.92
C TRP A 138 6.63 14.12 -10.37
N ASP A 139 6.49 15.11 -11.19
CA ASP A 139 7.00 15.10 -12.56
C ASP A 139 8.18 16.05 -12.69
N GLN A 140 9.37 15.48 -12.84
CA GLN A 140 10.61 16.24 -12.93
C GLN A 140 10.70 17.06 -14.21
N ALA A 141 10.12 16.58 -15.31
CA ALA A 141 10.20 17.26 -16.60
C ALA A 141 9.39 18.56 -16.62
N THR A 142 8.21 18.53 -16.01
CA THR A 142 7.30 19.69 -15.94
C THR A 142 7.38 20.44 -14.61
N LYS A 143 8.16 19.95 -13.65
CA LYS A 143 8.23 20.45 -12.26
C LYS A 143 6.84 20.63 -11.67
N SER A 144 6.05 19.58 -11.78
CA SER A 144 4.64 19.57 -11.39
C SER A 144 4.34 18.43 -10.42
N ILE A 145 3.34 18.65 -9.58
CA ILE A 145 2.75 17.64 -8.73
C ILE A 145 1.41 17.23 -9.34
N PHE A 146 1.27 15.96 -9.73
CA PHE A 146 0.00 15.37 -10.10
C PHE A 146 -0.63 14.69 -8.89
N PHE A 147 -1.92 14.87 -8.72
CA PHE A 147 -2.63 14.32 -7.59
C PHE A 147 -4.09 13.97 -7.87
N SER A 148 -4.56 12.88 -7.26
CA SER A 148 -5.94 12.47 -7.29
C SER A 148 -6.66 12.86 -6.00
N ASN A 149 -7.90 13.33 -6.07
CA ASN A 149 -8.77 13.54 -4.94
C ASN A 149 -9.99 12.62 -5.04
N MET A 150 -10.02 11.59 -4.22
CA MET A 150 -11.08 10.58 -4.25
C MET A 150 -12.48 11.15 -3.98
N ARG A 151 -12.60 12.12 -3.08
CA ARG A 151 -13.91 12.67 -2.69
C ARG A 151 -14.61 13.34 -3.85
N ASP A 152 -13.86 14.16 -4.59
CA ASP A 152 -14.40 14.96 -5.70
C ASP A 152 -14.22 14.25 -7.04
N GLY A 153 -13.48 13.13 -7.06
CA GLY A 153 -13.19 12.36 -8.26
C GLY A 153 -12.21 13.05 -9.21
N GLU A 154 -11.40 13.99 -8.74
CA GLU A 154 -10.57 14.82 -9.57
C GLU A 154 -9.13 14.29 -9.70
N LEU A 155 -8.56 14.39 -10.89
CA LEU A 155 -7.12 14.37 -11.15
C LEU A 155 -6.68 15.80 -11.47
N ARG A 156 -5.68 16.30 -10.75
CA ARG A 156 -5.18 17.67 -10.86
C ARG A 156 -3.68 17.71 -11.04
N GLN A 157 -3.22 18.78 -11.67
CA GLN A 157 -1.81 19.17 -11.79
C GLN A 157 -1.60 20.48 -11.04
N TRP A 158 -0.62 20.52 -10.17
CA TRP A 158 -0.11 21.73 -9.56
C TRP A 158 1.31 21.96 -10.07
N SER A 159 1.59 23.13 -10.64
CA SER A 159 2.89 23.47 -11.19
C SER A 159 3.58 24.51 -10.32
N LEU A 160 4.89 24.37 -10.13
CA LEU A 160 5.71 25.40 -9.56
C LEU A 160 5.60 26.64 -10.46
N GLY A 161 5.07 27.73 -9.93
CA GLY A 161 5.03 29.01 -10.64
C GLY A 161 6.45 29.41 -11.04
N SER A 162 6.63 29.93 -12.27
CA SER A 162 7.89 30.56 -12.64
C SER A 162 8.21 31.66 -11.61
N GLU A 163 9.47 31.83 -11.23
CA GLU A 163 9.98 32.75 -10.20
C GLU A 163 9.50 34.23 -10.31
N GLN A 164 8.70 34.54 -11.32
CA GLN A 164 8.21 35.89 -11.62
C GLN A 164 6.85 36.24 -11.02
N ASN A 165 6.13 35.31 -10.41
CA ASN A 165 4.83 35.58 -9.76
C ASN A 165 5.00 35.94 -8.29
N THR A 166 5.45 37.16 -8.00
CA THR A 166 5.44 37.80 -6.68
C THR A 166 4.06 38.30 -6.24
N SER A 167 2.97 37.90 -6.92
CA SER A 167 1.61 38.25 -6.53
C SER A 167 1.06 37.23 -5.54
N GLU A 168 0.32 37.69 -4.53
CA GLU A 168 -0.25 36.98 -3.38
C GLU A 168 -1.21 35.79 -3.68
N ALA A 169 -1.34 35.37 -4.93
CA ALA A 169 -2.16 34.23 -5.31
C ALA A 169 -1.31 32.97 -5.32
N SER A 170 -1.62 32.04 -4.41
CA SER A 170 -1.11 30.65 -4.49
C SER A 170 -1.39 30.09 -5.89
N PRO A 171 -0.44 29.39 -6.54
CA PRO A 171 -0.68 28.82 -7.85
C PRO A 171 -1.91 27.88 -7.79
N GLU A 172 -2.89 28.14 -8.65
CA GLU A 172 -4.08 27.31 -8.74
C GLU A 172 -3.71 25.95 -9.38
N SER A 173 -4.22 24.88 -8.82
CA SER A 173 -4.08 23.56 -9.45
C SER A 173 -5.01 23.48 -10.67
N LYS A 174 -4.48 22.99 -11.79
CA LYS A 174 -5.23 22.75 -13.03
C LYS A 174 -5.97 21.40 -12.94
N LEU A 175 -7.27 21.39 -13.23
CA LEU A 175 -8.03 20.16 -13.39
C LEU A 175 -7.61 19.47 -14.71
N ILE A 176 -7.26 18.19 -14.62
CA ILE A 176 -6.97 17.32 -15.76
C ILE A 176 -8.22 16.52 -16.14
N ALA A 177 -8.82 15.84 -15.18
CA ALA A 177 -9.96 14.97 -15.39
C ALA A 177 -10.85 14.92 -14.15
N THR A 178 -12.11 14.53 -14.36
CA THR A 178 -13.05 14.20 -13.28
C THR A 178 -13.61 12.80 -13.53
N GLY A 179 -13.49 11.95 -12.54
CA GLY A 179 -13.96 10.58 -12.54
C GLY A 179 -14.95 10.29 -11.42
N SER A 180 -15.28 9.01 -11.22
CA SER A 180 -16.13 8.54 -10.13
C SER A 180 -15.27 8.09 -8.94
N HIS A 181 -14.86 9.02 -8.08
CA HIS A 181 -13.96 8.75 -6.95
C HIS A 181 -12.61 8.23 -7.42
N THR A 182 -11.88 9.07 -8.17
CA THR A 182 -10.55 8.79 -8.71
C THR A 182 -9.60 8.39 -7.59
N CYS A 183 -9.05 7.16 -7.65
CA CYS A 183 -8.09 6.67 -6.69
C CYS A 183 -6.67 6.93 -7.18
N ARG A 184 -6.14 6.09 -8.05
CA ARG A 184 -4.81 6.26 -8.63
C ARG A 184 -4.90 6.54 -10.12
N ALA A 185 -3.99 7.39 -10.61
CA ALA A 185 -3.83 7.70 -12.02
C ALA A 185 -2.39 7.35 -12.44
N THR A 186 -2.25 6.37 -13.31
CA THR A 186 -0.95 5.96 -13.84
C THR A 186 -0.63 6.73 -15.09
N LYS A 187 0.46 7.50 -15.05
CA LYS A 187 0.98 8.23 -16.19
C LYS A 187 1.62 7.27 -17.20
N CYS A 188 1.32 7.41 -18.47
CA CYS A 188 1.86 6.62 -19.58
C CYS A 188 1.83 7.42 -20.88
N ASP A 189 2.41 6.89 -21.94
CA ASP A 189 2.20 7.31 -23.32
C ASP A 189 1.45 6.17 -24.03
N TRP A 190 0.12 6.18 -23.89
CA TRP A 190 -0.76 5.09 -24.33
C TRP A 190 -0.76 4.93 -25.85
N ASN A 191 -0.73 6.03 -26.56
CA ASN A 191 -0.85 6.08 -28.02
C ASN A 191 0.49 6.30 -28.73
N GLN A 192 1.61 6.42 -27.99
CA GLN A 192 2.97 6.65 -28.47
C GLN A 192 3.11 7.95 -29.29
N ASP A 193 2.38 8.99 -28.88
CA ASP A 193 2.45 10.31 -29.52
C ASP A 193 3.40 11.29 -28.81
N GLY A 194 3.98 10.88 -27.69
CA GLY A 194 4.94 11.67 -26.90
C GLY A 194 4.31 12.61 -25.90
N PHE A 195 3.00 12.59 -25.73
CA PHE A 195 2.29 13.31 -24.66
C PHE A 195 1.95 12.39 -23.51
N ASP A 196 1.90 12.96 -22.30
CA ASP A 196 1.51 12.22 -21.12
C ASP A 196 0.01 11.91 -21.12
N ASP A 197 -0.34 10.64 -21.08
CA ASP A 197 -1.68 10.11 -20.89
C ASP A 197 -1.84 9.60 -19.47
N PHE A 198 -3.10 9.34 -19.03
CA PHE A 198 -3.37 8.75 -17.74
C PHE A 198 -4.38 7.60 -17.84
N LEU A 199 -4.03 6.47 -17.24
CA LEU A 199 -4.99 5.43 -16.86
C LEU A 199 -5.46 5.68 -15.43
N ILE A 200 -6.77 5.77 -15.23
CA ILE A 200 -7.38 6.14 -13.96
C ILE A 200 -8.18 4.96 -13.40
N GLY A 201 -7.81 4.50 -12.21
CA GLY A 201 -8.64 3.63 -11.39
C GLY A 201 -9.66 4.45 -10.60
N GLU A 202 -10.94 4.10 -10.75
CA GLU A 202 -12.05 4.82 -10.12
C GLU A 202 -12.83 3.88 -9.20
N MET A 203 -13.00 4.30 -7.94
CA MET A 203 -13.61 3.45 -6.92
C MET A 203 -15.13 3.41 -6.98
N GLY A 204 -15.77 4.34 -7.69
CA GLY A 204 -17.23 4.36 -7.84
C GLY A 204 -18.02 4.81 -6.60
N SER A 205 -17.40 4.79 -5.41
CA SER A 205 -17.97 5.32 -4.19
C SER A 205 -16.87 5.76 -3.21
N PHE A 206 -17.11 6.81 -2.42
CA PHE A 206 -16.21 7.19 -1.33
C PHE A 206 -16.36 6.26 -0.12
N PRO A 207 -17.57 5.96 0.39
CA PRO A 207 -17.72 4.94 1.41
C PRO A 207 -17.38 3.54 0.89
N VAL A 208 -16.79 2.73 1.74
CA VAL A 208 -16.50 1.33 1.44
C VAL A 208 -17.79 0.52 1.29
N GLY A 209 -17.79 -0.48 0.41
CA GLY A 209 -18.93 -1.36 0.20
C GLY A 209 -18.84 -2.17 -1.09
N ASP A 210 -19.60 -3.24 -1.14
CA ASP A 210 -19.77 -4.07 -2.33
C ASP A 210 -20.71 -3.41 -3.32
N HIS A 211 -20.26 -3.19 -4.54
CA HIS A 211 -21.04 -2.58 -5.64
C HIS A 211 -20.33 -2.76 -6.99
N GLU A 212 -21.01 -2.36 -8.07
CA GLU A 212 -20.49 -2.36 -9.45
C GLU A 212 -20.45 -0.94 -10.06
N LYS A 213 -19.93 0.05 -9.30
CA LYS A 213 -19.86 1.46 -9.72
C LYS A 213 -18.45 1.89 -10.13
N GLY A 214 -17.44 1.04 -9.86
CA GLY A 214 -16.06 1.28 -10.24
C GLY A 214 -15.87 1.20 -11.75
N ARG A 215 -14.82 1.82 -12.23
CA ARG A 215 -14.46 1.81 -13.64
C ARG A 215 -12.99 2.14 -13.86
N ILE A 216 -12.54 1.96 -15.10
CA ILE A 216 -11.23 2.36 -15.57
C ILE A 216 -11.43 3.34 -16.72
N SER A 217 -10.76 4.48 -16.64
CA SER A 217 -10.81 5.53 -17.66
C SER A 217 -9.43 5.83 -18.22
N LEU A 218 -9.38 6.19 -19.50
CA LEU A 218 -8.20 6.70 -20.20
C LEU A 218 -8.38 8.20 -20.46
N VAL A 219 -7.36 8.99 -20.16
CA VAL A 219 -7.27 10.41 -20.44
C VAL A 219 -6.07 10.63 -21.35
N LEU A 220 -6.32 11.04 -22.59
CA LEU A 220 -5.26 11.29 -23.56
C LEU A 220 -4.76 12.73 -23.46
N GLY A 221 -3.43 12.88 -23.42
CA GLY A 221 -2.75 14.15 -23.55
C GLY A 221 -2.63 14.62 -24.99
N THR A 222 -2.48 15.91 -25.18
CA THR A 222 -2.25 16.55 -26.48
C THR A 222 -1.44 17.82 -26.31
N ALA A 223 -0.95 18.40 -27.40
CA ALA A 223 -0.30 19.72 -27.37
C ALA A 223 -1.19 20.87 -26.80
N GLN A 224 -2.51 20.67 -26.75
CA GLN A 224 -3.46 21.65 -26.23
C GLN A 224 -3.93 21.37 -24.82
N GLY A 225 -3.50 20.25 -24.23
CA GLY A 225 -3.91 19.75 -22.91
C GLY A 225 -4.54 18.36 -23.00
N TYR A 226 -5.45 18.05 -22.07
CA TYR A 226 -6.02 16.70 -21.95
C TYR A 226 -7.41 16.62 -22.58
N LEU A 227 -7.70 15.48 -23.23
CA LEU A 227 -9.02 15.17 -23.74
C LEU A 227 -9.94 14.70 -22.60
N PRO A 228 -11.27 14.77 -22.77
CA PRO A 228 -12.20 14.21 -21.79
C PRO A 228 -11.94 12.74 -21.52
N PRO A 229 -12.10 12.27 -20.26
CA PRO A 229 -11.91 10.87 -19.89
C PRO A 229 -12.77 9.94 -20.74
N LYS A 230 -12.17 8.88 -21.25
CA LYS A 230 -12.85 7.79 -21.93
C LYS A 230 -12.90 6.56 -21.03
N ILE A 231 -14.09 6.03 -20.77
CA ILE A 231 -14.27 4.81 -20.02
C ILE A 231 -13.82 3.63 -20.90
N LEU A 232 -12.81 2.88 -20.41
CA LEU A 232 -12.35 1.64 -21.03
C LEU A 232 -13.17 0.44 -20.53
N GLN A 233 -13.55 0.44 -19.26
CA GLN A 233 -14.37 -0.59 -18.63
C GLN A 233 -15.19 0.03 -17.49
N ASP A 234 -16.47 -0.28 -17.42
CA ASP A 234 -17.39 0.06 -16.32
C ASP A 234 -17.88 -1.22 -15.60
N LYS A 235 -18.72 -1.02 -14.61
CA LYS A 235 -19.32 -2.08 -13.79
C LYS A 235 -18.29 -2.95 -13.09
N LEU A 236 -17.22 -2.33 -12.65
CA LEU A 236 -16.22 -2.89 -11.75
C LEU A 236 -16.58 -2.57 -10.30
N SER A 237 -15.88 -3.17 -9.36
CA SER A 237 -16.14 -2.93 -7.94
C SER A 237 -15.50 -1.60 -7.50
N ARG A 238 -14.37 -1.64 -6.82
CA ARG A 238 -13.63 -0.47 -6.36
C ARG A 238 -12.21 -0.54 -6.92
N VAL A 239 -12.00 0.03 -8.09
CA VAL A 239 -10.69 -0.03 -8.75
C VAL A 239 -9.74 0.96 -8.10
N VAL A 240 -8.70 0.45 -7.43
CA VAL A 240 -7.68 1.27 -6.77
C VAL A 240 -6.55 1.64 -7.71
N GLU A 241 -6.22 0.77 -8.68
CA GLU A 241 -5.12 1.00 -9.60
C GLU A 241 -5.37 0.33 -10.96
N ALA A 242 -4.85 0.95 -12.01
CA ALA A 242 -4.81 0.42 -13.37
C ALA A 242 -3.43 0.69 -13.98
N ARG A 243 -2.73 -0.35 -14.44
CA ARG A 243 -1.38 -0.28 -15.00
C ARG A 243 -1.38 -0.68 -16.48
N PRO A 244 -0.81 0.14 -17.39
CA PRO A 244 -0.60 -0.27 -18.77
C PRO A 244 0.47 -1.36 -18.85
N PHE A 245 0.22 -2.38 -19.62
CA PHE A 245 1.11 -3.55 -19.71
C PHE A 245 0.81 -4.36 -20.98
N ASP A 246 1.82 -4.69 -21.76
CA ASP A 246 1.67 -5.66 -22.87
C ASP A 246 1.72 -7.07 -22.28
N TYR A 247 0.55 -7.59 -21.89
CA TYR A 247 0.42 -8.84 -21.11
C TYR A 247 0.82 -10.09 -21.91
N ASP A 248 0.59 -10.11 -23.22
CA ASP A 248 0.80 -11.30 -24.03
C ASP A 248 1.82 -11.13 -25.17
N ASP A 249 2.63 -10.06 -25.10
CA ASP A 249 3.71 -9.75 -26.06
C ASP A 249 3.18 -9.53 -27.50
N ASP A 250 1.94 -9.03 -27.65
CA ASP A 250 1.35 -8.80 -28.97
C ASP A 250 1.58 -7.39 -29.53
N GLY A 251 2.26 -6.53 -28.75
CA GLY A 251 2.63 -5.17 -29.09
C GLY A 251 1.54 -4.15 -28.83
N ARG A 252 0.40 -4.53 -28.25
CA ARG A 252 -0.66 -3.63 -27.81
C ARG A 252 -0.64 -3.47 -26.30
N MET A 253 -0.89 -2.25 -25.83
CA MET A 253 -1.04 -2.02 -24.40
C MET A 253 -2.37 -2.58 -23.91
N ASP A 254 -2.29 -3.54 -23.01
CA ASP A 254 -3.37 -4.04 -22.15
C ASP A 254 -3.40 -3.22 -20.85
N VAL A 255 -4.31 -3.57 -19.94
CA VAL A 255 -4.39 -2.97 -18.61
C VAL A 255 -4.53 -4.05 -17.54
N LEU A 256 -3.57 -4.12 -16.62
CA LEU A 256 -3.76 -4.84 -15.37
C LEU A 256 -4.48 -3.93 -14.37
N ALA A 257 -5.51 -4.44 -13.69
CA ALA A 257 -6.33 -3.67 -12.78
C ALA A 257 -6.48 -4.34 -11.41
N ALA A 258 -6.16 -3.59 -10.37
CA ALA A 258 -6.46 -3.92 -8.99
C ALA A 258 -7.89 -3.47 -8.67
N ASP A 259 -8.85 -4.33 -8.94
CA ASP A 259 -10.26 -4.14 -8.57
C ASP A 259 -10.43 -4.62 -7.13
N PHE A 260 -10.10 -3.74 -6.16
CA PHE A 260 -10.01 -4.04 -4.74
C PHE A 260 -11.31 -4.63 -4.18
N GLY A 261 -12.46 -4.07 -4.62
CA GLY A 261 -13.76 -4.50 -4.13
C GLY A 261 -14.00 -4.18 -2.65
N TRP A 262 -14.59 -5.14 -1.95
CA TRP A 262 -14.76 -5.09 -0.50
C TRP A 262 -14.75 -6.50 0.08
N ARG A 263 -15.91 -7.14 0.29
CA ARG A 263 -16.03 -8.47 0.93
C ARG A 263 -16.39 -9.57 -0.04
N THR A 264 -17.26 -9.25 -1.00
CA THR A 264 -17.82 -10.20 -1.96
C THR A 264 -17.54 -9.82 -3.40
N THR A 265 -17.04 -8.62 -3.62
CA THR A 265 -16.68 -8.10 -4.93
C THR A 265 -15.20 -7.77 -4.97
N GLY A 266 -14.61 -7.78 -6.15
CA GLY A 266 -13.20 -7.50 -6.37
C GLY A 266 -12.52 -8.60 -7.17
N ALA A 267 -11.40 -8.30 -7.79
CA ALA A 267 -10.58 -9.24 -8.54
C ALA A 267 -9.26 -8.60 -8.98
N LEU A 268 -8.27 -9.41 -9.29
CA LEU A 268 -7.22 -9.00 -10.22
C LEU A 268 -7.74 -9.20 -11.64
N ARG A 269 -7.74 -8.13 -12.45
CA ARG A 269 -8.28 -8.14 -13.80
C ARG A 269 -7.25 -7.80 -14.85
N LEU A 270 -7.42 -8.40 -16.02
CA LEU A 270 -6.80 -7.99 -17.26
C LEU A 270 -7.87 -7.38 -18.17
N LEU A 271 -7.67 -6.16 -18.64
CA LEU A 271 -8.37 -5.63 -19.79
C LEU A 271 -7.47 -5.86 -21.00
N LYS A 272 -7.75 -6.90 -21.77
CA LYS A 272 -6.99 -7.24 -22.96
C LYS A 272 -7.41 -6.34 -24.12
N ASN A 273 -6.44 -5.74 -24.79
CA ASN A 273 -6.65 -4.88 -25.93
C ASN A 273 -6.82 -5.71 -27.22
N MET A 274 -8.05 -5.81 -27.68
CA MET A 274 -8.41 -6.55 -28.89
C MET A 274 -8.22 -5.75 -30.19
N GLY A 275 -7.65 -4.52 -30.09
CA GLY A 275 -7.44 -3.62 -31.21
C GLY A 275 -8.37 -2.40 -31.18
N GLY A 276 -8.57 -1.75 -32.31
CA GLY A 276 -9.26 -0.47 -32.43
C GLY A 276 -8.29 0.70 -32.61
N SER A 277 -8.75 1.95 -32.46
CA SER A 277 -7.84 3.10 -32.42
C SER A 277 -7.36 3.35 -30.98
N ALA A 278 -6.25 4.07 -30.83
CA ALA A 278 -5.73 4.43 -29.51
C ALA A 278 -6.76 5.23 -28.70
N GLU A 279 -7.53 6.10 -29.35
CA GLU A 279 -8.59 6.87 -28.72
C GLU A 279 -9.84 6.02 -28.40
N SER A 280 -9.95 4.83 -29.00
CA SER A 280 -11.10 3.94 -28.85
C SER A 280 -10.70 2.46 -28.93
N PRO A 281 -9.87 1.99 -28.00
CA PRO A 281 -9.49 0.58 -27.96
C PRO A 281 -10.69 -0.29 -27.62
N GLN A 282 -10.69 -1.51 -28.18
CA GLN A 282 -11.67 -2.54 -27.84
C GLN A 282 -11.07 -3.42 -26.77
N MET A 283 -11.63 -3.36 -25.56
CA MET A 283 -11.12 -4.08 -24.41
C MET A 283 -11.99 -5.31 -24.10
N GLU A 284 -11.34 -6.44 -23.79
CA GLU A 284 -11.97 -7.63 -23.23
C GLU A 284 -11.57 -7.77 -21.77
N SER A 285 -12.53 -7.85 -20.84
CA SER A 285 -12.27 -7.97 -19.41
C SER A 285 -12.16 -9.44 -19.01
N ILE A 286 -11.00 -9.83 -18.48
CA ILE A 286 -10.66 -11.18 -18.03
C ILE A 286 -10.33 -11.13 -16.53
N ILE A 287 -10.92 -12.02 -15.74
CA ILE A 287 -10.54 -12.20 -14.33
C ILE A 287 -9.33 -13.12 -14.27
N LEU A 288 -8.20 -12.61 -13.79
CA LEU A 288 -6.98 -13.40 -13.56
C LEU A 288 -7.01 -14.10 -12.20
N ASP A 289 -7.51 -13.38 -11.17
CA ASP A 289 -7.71 -13.93 -9.83
C ASP A 289 -9.02 -13.37 -9.25
N PRO A 290 -9.96 -14.23 -8.83
CA PRO A 290 -11.26 -13.78 -8.33
C PRO A 290 -11.24 -13.29 -6.87
N ARG A 291 -10.10 -13.32 -6.20
CA ARG A 291 -9.98 -12.78 -4.83
C ARG A 291 -10.10 -11.27 -4.84
N HIS A 292 -10.85 -10.74 -3.88
CA HIS A 292 -10.86 -9.30 -3.60
C HIS A 292 -9.58 -8.86 -2.88
N GLY A 293 -9.43 -7.58 -2.64
CA GLY A 293 -8.35 -7.02 -1.84
C GLY A 293 -7.02 -6.74 -2.54
N PRO A 294 -6.86 -6.76 -3.90
CA PRO A 294 -5.63 -6.28 -4.49
C PRO A 294 -5.46 -4.78 -4.20
N VAL A 295 -4.41 -4.42 -3.44
CA VAL A 295 -4.13 -3.03 -3.01
C VAL A 295 -3.29 -2.25 -4.01
N GLY A 296 -2.64 -2.96 -4.93
CA GLY A 296 -1.79 -2.34 -5.95
C GLY A 296 -1.13 -3.37 -6.87
N ILE A 297 -0.52 -2.84 -7.94
CA ILE A 297 0.21 -3.62 -8.94
C ILE A 297 1.49 -2.87 -9.27
N ASP A 298 2.61 -3.58 -9.40
CA ASP A 298 3.83 -3.03 -9.98
C ASP A 298 4.43 -3.98 -11.01
N ILE A 299 5.16 -3.46 -12.00
CA ILE A 299 5.62 -4.20 -13.17
C ILE A 299 7.12 -3.97 -13.36
N ALA A 300 7.89 -5.05 -13.36
CA ALA A 300 9.33 -5.03 -13.61
C ALA A 300 9.82 -6.44 -13.96
N ASP A 301 11.04 -6.57 -14.47
CA ASP A 301 11.76 -7.84 -14.59
C ASP A 301 12.48 -8.12 -13.25
N LEU A 302 11.85 -8.92 -12.37
CA LEU A 302 12.36 -9.17 -11.02
C LEU A 302 13.31 -10.37 -10.91
N ASP A 303 13.25 -11.30 -11.86
CA ASP A 303 14.21 -12.42 -11.87
C ASP A 303 15.36 -12.27 -12.87
N GLY A 304 15.36 -11.18 -13.65
CA GLY A 304 16.42 -10.82 -14.59
C GLY A 304 16.43 -11.68 -15.86
N ASP A 305 15.31 -12.29 -16.24
CA ASP A 305 15.23 -13.16 -17.42
C ASP A 305 14.92 -12.39 -18.73
N GLY A 306 14.71 -11.07 -18.62
CA GLY A 306 14.43 -10.17 -19.73
C GLY A 306 12.95 -10.10 -20.11
N LYS A 307 12.05 -10.73 -19.35
CA LYS A 307 10.60 -10.61 -19.50
C LYS A 307 10.00 -9.78 -18.39
N GLN A 308 8.88 -9.21 -18.68
CA GLN A 308 8.14 -8.44 -17.67
C GLN A 308 7.41 -9.38 -16.72
N ASP A 309 7.66 -9.18 -15.41
CA ASP A 309 6.90 -9.75 -14.32
C ASP A 309 5.92 -8.72 -13.79
N PHE A 310 4.97 -9.14 -12.98
CA PHE A 310 4.17 -8.21 -12.20
C PHE A 310 3.99 -8.68 -10.75
N LEU A 311 4.02 -7.73 -9.85
CA LEU A 311 3.80 -7.89 -8.42
C LEU A 311 2.41 -7.39 -8.07
N VAL A 312 1.66 -8.19 -7.29
CA VAL A 312 0.36 -7.80 -6.73
C VAL A 312 0.43 -7.90 -5.21
N GLY A 313 0.03 -6.84 -4.52
CA GLY A 313 -0.21 -6.88 -3.09
C GLY A 313 -1.68 -7.15 -2.82
N TYR A 314 -1.97 -8.12 -1.97
CA TYR A 314 -3.31 -8.39 -1.46
C TYR A 314 -3.38 -8.02 0.01
N GLY A 315 -4.30 -7.15 0.35
CA GLY A 315 -4.67 -6.80 1.72
C GLY A 315 -5.87 -7.59 2.21
N GLN A 316 -6.62 -7.00 3.13
CA GLN A 316 -7.81 -7.56 3.79
C GLN A 316 -7.48 -8.86 4.54
N GLU A 317 -8.00 -10.02 4.12
CA GLU A 317 -7.72 -11.30 4.78
C GLU A 317 -6.48 -12.02 4.25
N PHE A 318 -5.94 -11.65 3.10
CA PHE A 318 -4.84 -12.38 2.45
C PHE A 318 -3.46 -11.95 2.92
N GLU A 319 -3.21 -10.66 3.01
CA GLU A 319 -1.96 -10.06 3.52
C GLU A 319 -0.71 -10.65 2.84
N THR A 320 -0.70 -10.67 1.50
CA THR A 320 0.38 -11.28 0.72
C THR A 320 0.94 -10.33 -0.34
N LEU A 321 2.23 -10.49 -0.63
CA LEU A 321 2.88 -10.00 -1.83
C LEU A 321 3.11 -11.18 -2.78
N GLU A 322 2.52 -11.11 -3.97
CA GLU A 322 2.48 -12.20 -4.93
C GLU A 322 3.10 -11.77 -6.25
N LEU A 323 4.17 -12.46 -6.63
CA LEU A 323 4.89 -12.22 -7.85
C LEU A 323 4.43 -13.17 -8.93
N HIS A 324 4.20 -12.65 -10.11
CA HIS A 324 3.83 -13.38 -11.31
C HIS A 324 4.98 -13.28 -12.32
N TYR A 325 5.81 -14.30 -12.38
CA TYR A 325 6.95 -14.37 -13.29
C TYR A 325 6.50 -14.62 -14.73
N GLY A 326 6.88 -13.72 -15.63
CA GLY A 326 6.59 -13.80 -17.06
C GLY A 326 7.29 -14.97 -17.73
N GLN A 327 6.52 -15.78 -18.46
CA GLN A 327 7.07 -16.86 -19.29
C GLN A 327 6.94 -16.55 -20.79
N GLY A 328 6.39 -15.36 -21.10
CA GLY A 328 6.05 -14.91 -22.44
C GLY A 328 4.71 -15.44 -22.92
N GLN A 329 4.13 -14.76 -23.91
CA GLN A 329 2.86 -15.09 -24.54
C GLN A 329 1.68 -15.21 -23.56
N GLY A 330 1.59 -14.32 -22.59
CA GLY A 330 0.50 -14.27 -21.61
C GLY A 330 0.53 -15.40 -20.57
N LYS A 331 1.67 -16.06 -20.39
CA LYS A 331 1.85 -17.10 -19.37
C LYS A 331 2.65 -16.57 -18.22
N TYR A 332 2.17 -16.84 -17.01
CA TYR A 332 2.81 -16.39 -15.78
C TYR A 332 2.86 -17.52 -14.74
N GLN A 333 3.94 -17.54 -13.97
CA GLN A 333 4.09 -18.43 -12.81
C GLN A 333 3.97 -17.62 -11.54
N ARG A 334 2.93 -17.87 -10.75
CA ARG A 334 2.69 -17.18 -9.48
C ARG A 334 3.54 -17.76 -8.36
N GLU A 335 4.07 -16.89 -7.50
CA GLU A 335 4.77 -17.21 -6.26
C GLU A 335 4.41 -16.19 -5.17
N ILE A 336 4.20 -16.64 -3.94
CA ILE A 336 4.03 -15.76 -2.78
C ILE A 336 5.42 -15.46 -2.22
N VAL A 337 5.88 -14.22 -2.37
CA VAL A 337 7.22 -13.79 -1.94
C VAL A 337 7.23 -13.25 -0.51
N ALA A 338 6.07 -12.79 -0.01
CA ALA A 338 5.89 -12.45 1.38
C ALA A 338 4.44 -12.72 1.82
N SER A 339 4.27 -13.12 3.08
CA SER A 339 2.97 -13.25 3.74
C SER A 339 3.08 -12.69 5.15
N LEU A 340 2.26 -11.71 5.46
CA LEU A 340 2.20 -11.12 6.79
C LEU A 340 1.54 -12.10 7.79
N ALA A 341 1.66 -11.81 9.07
CA ALA A 341 1.30 -12.78 10.10
C ALA A 341 -0.20 -13.09 10.14
N ASP A 342 -1.03 -12.06 10.00
CA ASP A 342 -2.49 -12.18 10.00
C ASP A 342 -3.14 -10.90 9.44
N PRO A 343 -4.47 -10.86 9.23
CA PRO A 343 -5.19 -9.72 8.64
C PRO A 343 -5.00 -8.39 9.38
N SER A 344 -4.64 -8.43 10.65
CA SER A 344 -4.49 -7.21 11.44
C SER A 344 -3.23 -6.39 11.10
N TYR A 345 -2.33 -6.93 10.26
CA TYR A 345 -1.18 -6.20 9.75
C TYR A 345 -1.57 -5.16 8.71
N ASN A 346 -2.59 -5.42 7.89
CA ASN A 346 -3.14 -4.49 6.90
C ASN A 346 -2.08 -4.00 5.90
N LEU A 347 -1.68 -4.86 4.95
CA LEU A 347 -0.81 -4.48 3.83
C LEU A 347 -1.40 -3.27 3.10
N SER A 348 -0.66 -2.16 3.07
CA SER A 348 -1.19 -0.86 2.62
C SER A 348 -0.63 -0.43 1.27
N ALA A 349 0.68 -0.53 1.09
CA ALA A 349 1.37 -0.17 -0.15
C ALA A 349 2.68 -0.94 -0.29
N PHE A 350 3.23 -0.92 -1.50
CA PHE A 350 4.56 -1.44 -1.81
C PHE A 350 5.15 -0.73 -3.02
N GLN A 351 6.44 -0.88 -3.21
CA GLN A 351 7.20 -0.41 -4.37
C GLN A 351 8.32 -1.37 -4.69
N ILE A 352 8.66 -1.49 -5.97
CA ILE A 352 9.82 -2.23 -6.47
C ILE A 352 11.00 -1.25 -6.58
N VAL A 353 12.13 -1.61 -5.99
CA VAL A 353 13.36 -0.79 -5.96
C VAL A 353 14.58 -1.67 -5.69
N ASP A 354 15.72 -1.37 -6.28
CA ASP A 354 17.01 -1.97 -5.91
C ASP A 354 17.54 -1.23 -4.66
N LEU A 355 17.07 -1.66 -3.47
CA LEU A 355 17.28 -0.90 -2.23
C LEU A 355 18.72 -0.98 -1.75
N ASP A 356 19.38 -2.11 -1.91
CA ASP A 356 20.79 -2.31 -1.53
C ASP A 356 21.79 -2.13 -2.69
N GLN A 357 21.28 -1.67 -3.83
CA GLN A 357 22.06 -1.37 -5.04
C GLN A 357 22.94 -2.54 -5.52
N ASP A 358 22.45 -3.79 -5.32
CA ASP A 358 23.16 -5.01 -5.77
C ASP A 358 22.82 -5.41 -7.21
N GLY A 359 22.00 -4.62 -7.91
CA GLY A 359 21.56 -4.82 -9.29
C GLY A 359 20.33 -5.71 -9.41
N LYS A 360 19.68 -6.10 -8.31
CA LYS A 360 18.44 -6.86 -8.28
C LYS A 360 17.33 -6.02 -7.64
N LEU A 361 16.16 -6.11 -8.22
CA LEU A 361 15.02 -5.37 -7.71
C LEU A 361 14.42 -6.06 -6.48
N ASP A 362 14.29 -5.30 -5.40
CA ASP A 362 13.68 -5.65 -4.13
C ASP A 362 12.24 -5.15 -4.04
N ILE A 363 11.58 -5.42 -2.92
CA ILE A 363 10.26 -4.90 -2.61
C ILE A 363 10.29 -4.24 -1.23
N VAL A 364 9.96 -2.95 -1.15
CA VAL A 364 9.68 -2.26 0.10
C VAL A 364 8.17 -2.16 0.26
N TYR A 365 7.64 -2.50 1.44
CA TYR A 365 6.21 -2.45 1.70
C TYR A 365 5.89 -1.76 3.02
N THR A 366 4.67 -1.26 3.14
CA THR A 366 4.08 -0.76 4.37
C THR A 366 2.89 -1.60 4.80
N CYS A 367 2.70 -1.75 6.10
CA CYS A 367 1.50 -2.35 6.67
C CYS A 367 1.02 -1.50 7.83
N GLY A 368 -0.27 -1.13 7.84
CA GLY A 368 -0.70 -0.23 8.90
C GLY A 368 -2.05 0.44 8.73
N ASP A 369 -2.96 -0.06 7.92
CA ASP A 369 -4.29 0.52 7.89
C ASP A 369 -4.95 0.46 9.29
N THR A 370 -5.20 1.63 9.86
CA THR A 370 -5.86 1.79 11.16
C THR A 370 -7.33 2.12 11.06
N MET A 371 -7.88 2.26 9.85
CA MET A 371 -9.26 2.70 9.66
C MET A 371 -10.29 1.67 10.11
N ASP A 372 -9.95 0.38 10.02
CA ASP A 372 -10.87 -0.71 10.38
C ASP A 372 -11.12 -0.79 11.88
N ALA A 373 -10.05 -0.85 12.67
CA ALA A 373 -10.13 -1.08 14.10
C ALA A 373 -9.96 0.18 14.93
N LEU A 374 -9.41 1.27 14.38
CA LEU A 374 -9.02 2.50 15.07
C LEU A 374 -8.11 2.20 16.29
N LEU A 375 -7.22 1.22 16.15
CA LEU A 375 -6.26 0.80 17.17
C LEU A 375 -4.83 1.01 16.67
N ALA A 376 -4.00 1.56 17.55
CA ALA A 376 -2.57 1.54 17.35
C ALA A 376 -2.03 0.11 17.55
N LYS A 377 -1.17 -0.35 16.67
CA LYS A 377 -0.64 -1.71 16.69
C LYS A 377 0.90 -1.68 16.59
N PRO A 378 1.62 -2.45 17.44
CA PRO A 378 3.09 -2.40 17.49
C PRO A 378 3.80 -3.08 16.32
N TYR A 379 3.05 -3.76 15.46
CA TYR A 379 3.54 -4.47 14.28
C TYR A 379 3.19 -3.74 12.96
N HIS A 380 2.60 -2.54 13.04
CA HIS A 380 2.48 -1.64 11.90
C HIS A 380 3.83 -0.99 11.56
N GLY A 381 4.16 -0.84 10.29
CA GLY A 381 5.40 -0.19 9.88
C GLY A 381 5.87 -0.55 8.48
N VAL A 382 7.19 -0.63 8.32
CA VAL A 382 7.86 -0.82 7.04
C VAL A 382 8.63 -2.13 7.02
N GLY A 383 8.50 -2.88 5.95
CA GLY A 383 9.27 -4.09 5.69
C GLY A 383 9.98 -4.06 4.33
N TRP A 384 11.00 -4.87 4.21
CA TRP A 384 11.81 -5.06 3.02
C TRP A 384 11.89 -6.54 2.67
N VAL A 385 11.53 -6.89 1.45
CA VAL A 385 11.69 -8.22 0.87
C VAL A 385 12.84 -8.15 -0.12
N ARG A 386 14.02 -8.53 0.36
CA ARG A 386 15.28 -8.47 -0.38
C ARG A 386 15.36 -9.61 -1.37
N ASN A 387 15.75 -9.30 -2.59
CA ASN A 387 15.98 -10.25 -3.67
C ASN A 387 17.41 -10.81 -3.62
N LEU A 388 17.57 -12.06 -3.25
CA LEU A 388 18.87 -12.72 -3.22
C LEU A 388 19.29 -13.34 -4.57
N GLY A 389 18.45 -13.15 -5.61
CA GLY A 389 18.60 -13.80 -6.90
C GLY A 389 18.08 -15.25 -6.92
N GLU A 390 17.95 -15.84 -8.11
CA GLU A 390 17.46 -17.22 -8.29
C GLU A 390 16.09 -17.46 -7.62
N ARG A 391 15.21 -16.45 -7.61
CA ARG A 391 13.90 -16.46 -6.96
C ARG A 391 13.96 -16.76 -5.46
N LYS A 392 15.00 -16.29 -4.77
CA LYS A 392 15.15 -16.40 -3.32
C LYS A 392 14.96 -15.04 -2.70
N TRP A 393 14.13 -14.99 -1.65
CA TRP A 393 13.75 -13.77 -0.98
C TRP A 393 14.09 -13.81 0.50
N GLU A 394 14.61 -12.71 1.04
CA GLU A 394 14.86 -12.51 2.47
C GLU A 394 13.92 -11.42 2.98
N HIS A 395 13.17 -11.70 4.02
CA HIS A 395 12.28 -10.74 4.63
C HIS A 395 12.97 -10.04 5.80
N ARG A 396 12.97 -8.69 5.79
CA ARG A 396 13.51 -7.84 6.85
C ARG A 396 12.47 -6.83 7.32
N TRP A 397 12.42 -6.60 8.61
CA TRP A 397 11.60 -5.55 9.22
C TRP A 397 12.45 -4.32 9.45
N LEU A 398 12.10 -3.16 8.89
CA LEU A 398 12.84 -1.92 9.05
C LEU A 398 12.43 -1.20 10.33
N GLY A 399 11.13 -1.17 10.66
CA GLY A 399 10.71 -0.59 11.93
C GLY A 399 9.26 -0.16 12.04
N LEU A 400 8.89 0.18 13.27
CA LEU A 400 7.54 0.60 13.65
C LEU A 400 7.20 1.99 13.11
N LEU A 401 6.03 2.08 12.48
CA LEU A 401 5.28 3.32 12.27
C LEU A 401 3.79 2.98 12.35
N VAL A 402 3.12 3.45 13.40
CA VAL A 402 1.68 3.19 13.56
C VAL A 402 0.90 3.80 12.41
N GLY A 403 0.08 3.00 11.77
CA GLY A 403 -0.71 3.47 10.64
C GLY A 403 0.07 3.68 9.35
N ALA A 404 1.21 2.99 9.14
CA ALA A 404 2.04 3.14 7.95
C ALA A 404 1.25 2.83 6.67
N LEU A 405 0.94 3.85 5.87
CA LEU A 405 0.15 3.71 4.66
C LEU A 405 0.95 3.74 3.36
N ALA A 406 2.04 4.49 3.33
CA ALA A 406 2.88 4.62 2.14
C ALA A 406 4.34 4.88 2.50
N SER A 407 5.24 4.50 1.59
CA SER A 407 6.67 4.80 1.67
C SER A 407 7.19 5.30 0.33
N SER A 408 8.36 5.94 0.38
CA SER A 408 9.17 6.32 -0.77
C SER A 408 10.64 6.06 -0.45
N THR A 409 11.45 5.82 -1.47
CA THR A 409 12.88 5.59 -1.33
C THR A 409 13.67 6.65 -2.08
N ALA A 410 14.73 7.14 -1.47
CA ALA A 410 15.68 8.08 -2.08
C ALA A 410 16.97 8.12 -1.25
N ASP A 411 18.06 8.57 -1.84
CA ASP A 411 19.25 9.02 -1.13
C ASP A 411 18.92 10.36 -0.45
N LEU A 412 18.53 10.31 0.83
CA LEU A 412 18.05 11.49 1.56
C LEU A 412 19.19 12.30 2.15
N ASP A 413 20.26 11.66 2.60
CA ASP A 413 21.39 12.32 3.26
C ASP A 413 22.59 12.60 2.33
N GLY A 414 22.57 12.06 1.13
CA GLY A 414 23.55 12.33 0.09
C GLY A 414 24.79 11.45 0.22
N ASP A 415 24.71 10.32 0.91
CA ASP A 415 25.83 9.39 1.08
C ASP A 415 25.94 8.33 -0.04
N GLY A 416 24.92 8.22 -0.88
CA GLY A 416 24.87 7.42 -2.11
C GLY A 416 24.11 6.10 -1.95
N ASP A 417 23.67 5.71 -0.76
CA ASP A 417 22.74 4.59 -0.59
C ASP A 417 21.27 5.06 -0.54
N LEU A 418 20.31 4.13 -0.58
CA LEU A 418 18.91 4.46 -0.61
C LEU A 418 18.28 4.32 0.76
N ASP A 419 17.73 5.41 1.25
CA ASP A 419 16.93 5.45 2.47
C ASP A 419 15.45 5.15 2.19
N VAL A 420 14.71 4.91 3.27
CA VAL A 420 13.27 4.72 3.20
C VAL A 420 12.57 5.78 4.07
N VAL A 421 11.65 6.54 3.50
CA VAL A 421 10.74 7.41 4.26
C VAL A 421 9.33 6.86 4.20
N ALA A 422 8.60 6.92 5.31
CA ALA A 422 7.20 6.47 5.36
C ALA A 422 6.32 7.43 6.16
N VAL A 423 5.04 7.40 5.84
CA VAL A 423 4.00 8.23 6.45
C VAL A 423 2.91 7.39 7.08
N GLY A 424 2.35 7.90 8.17
CA GLY A 424 1.32 7.21 8.94
C GLY A 424 0.01 7.98 9.03
N MET A 425 -1.07 7.20 9.09
CA MET A 425 -2.41 7.69 9.37
C MET A 425 -3.00 6.95 10.57
N PHE A 426 -3.34 7.72 11.60
CA PHE A 426 -4.05 7.20 12.77
C PHE A 426 -5.02 8.27 13.32
N PRO A 427 -6.32 8.19 12.97
CA PRO A 427 -7.29 9.24 13.28
C PRO A 427 -7.43 9.56 14.77
N LYS A 428 -7.11 8.59 15.65
CA LYS A 428 -7.14 8.77 17.11
C LYS A 428 -5.84 9.29 17.72
N ALA A 429 -4.79 9.53 16.94
CA ALA A 429 -3.53 10.04 17.48
C ALA A 429 -3.71 11.33 18.31
N LYS A 430 -4.62 12.20 17.86
CA LYS A 430 -4.97 13.46 18.56
C LYS A 430 -5.61 13.27 19.95
N ASP A 431 -6.11 12.08 20.25
CA ASP A 431 -6.75 11.76 21.53
C ASP A 431 -5.73 11.23 22.55
N GLU A 432 -4.48 11.02 22.12
CA GLU A 432 -3.37 10.52 22.92
C GLU A 432 -2.45 11.65 23.38
N PRO A 433 -1.63 11.45 24.41
CA PRO A 433 -0.66 12.43 24.85
C PRO A 433 0.33 12.82 23.75
N GLU A 434 0.75 14.09 23.72
CA GLU A 434 1.76 14.59 22.78
C GLU A 434 3.03 13.74 22.83
N GLY A 435 3.64 13.49 21.66
CA GLY A 435 4.82 12.65 21.50
C GLY A 435 4.52 11.14 21.41
N THR A 436 3.26 10.72 21.42
CA THR A 436 2.90 9.28 21.40
C THR A 436 3.19 8.62 20.07
N PHE A 437 2.86 9.27 18.95
CA PHE A 437 2.99 8.65 17.62
C PHE A 437 3.81 9.51 16.67
N ASP A 438 4.66 8.88 15.89
CA ASP A 438 5.26 9.51 14.72
C ASP A 438 4.25 9.54 13.56
N SER A 439 4.22 10.66 12.85
CA SER A 439 3.45 10.87 11.62
C SER A 439 4.28 10.55 10.39
N ILE A 440 5.57 10.87 10.46
CA ILE A 440 6.56 10.68 9.40
C ILE A 440 7.87 10.21 10.04
N CYS A 441 8.39 9.11 9.51
CA CYS A 441 9.71 8.60 9.86
C CYS A 441 10.53 8.34 8.60
N TRP A 442 11.84 8.37 8.74
CA TRP A 442 12.74 7.83 7.75
C TRP A 442 13.73 6.85 8.38
N TRP A 443 14.22 5.92 7.58
CA TRP A 443 15.19 4.92 7.96
C TRP A 443 16.41 5.14 7.09
N GLU A 444 17.48 5.66 7.72
CA GLU A 444 18.80 5.85 7.14
C GLU A 444 19.43 4.47 6.92
N GLN A 445 19.76 4.14 5.68
CA GLN A 445 20.52 2.92 5.39
C GLN A 445 21.97 3.13 5.82
N THR A 446 22.61 2.08 6.28
CA THR A 446 24.02 2.10 6.66
C THR A 446 24.81 1.13 5.80
N PRO A 447 26.15 1.30 5.62
CA PRO A 447 26.93 0.46 4.71
C PRO A 447 26.90 -1.05 4.98
N ASP A 448 26.46 -1.48 6.14
CA ASP A 448 26.24 -2.88 6.51
C ASP A 448 24.79 -3.34 6.32
N LEU A 449 24.00 -2.58 5.57
CA LEU A 449 22.58 -2.82 5.25
C LEU A 449 21.67 -2.92 6.49
N ASN A 450 22.04 -2.22 7.56
CA ASN A 450 21.13 -1.95 8.66
C ASN A 450 20.41 -0.61 8.43
N PHE A 451 19.36 -0.38 9.19
CA PHE A 451 18.56 0.84 9.07
C PHE A 451 18.44 1.53 10.43
N VAL A 452 18.73 2.82 10.46
CA VAL A 452 18.61 3.67 11.63
C VAL A 452 17.36 4.54 11.50
N ARG A 453 16.43 4.40 12.43
CA ARG A 453 15.16 5.11 12.38
C ARG A 453 15.26 6.52 12.93
N HIS A 454 14.70 7.50 12.22
CA HIS A 454 14.60 8.90 12.63
C HIS A 454 13.16 9.40 12.53
N SER A 455 12.73 10.21 13.48
CA SER A 455 11.44 10.90 13.48
C SER A 455 11.54 12.23 12.72
N ILE A 456 10.62 12.50 11.81
CA ILE A 456 10.50 13.78 11.12
C ILE A 456 9.37 14.63 11.73
N GLU A 457 8.19 14.04 11.89
CA GLU A 457 7.01 14.72 12.45
C GLU A 457 6.24 13.78 13.38
N ARG A 458 5.62 14.33 14.42
CA ARG A 458 4.80 13.59 15.40
C ARG A 458 3.38 14.12 15.50
N ASP A 459 2.50 13.26 16.01
CA ASP A 459 1.14 13.53 16.51
C ASP A 459 0.10 14.00 15.48
N ARG A 460 0.50 14.25 14.24
CA ARG A 460 -0.43 14.62 13.18
C ARG A 460 -1.14 13.39 12.61
N CYS A 461 -0.40 12.37 12.19
CA CYS A 461 -0.88 11.06 11.71
C CYS A 461 -2.09 11.14 10.76
N THR A 462 -2.00 12.02 9.75
CA THR A 462 -3.08 12.27 8.78
C THR A 462 -2.65 12.03 7.34
N TYR A 463 -1.53 11.37 7.12
CA TYR A 463 -0.94 11.23 5.79
C TYR A 463 -1.26 9.87 5.16
N ALA A 464 -1.80 9.90 3.95
CA ALA A 464 -2.18 8.69 3.22
C ALA A 464 -1.16 8.28 2.14
N SER A 465 -0.30 9.20 1.69
CA SER A 465 0.69 8.93 0.65
C SER A 465 1.90 9.87 0.79
N CYS A 466 3.02 9.48 0.21
CA CYS A 466 4.22 10.31 0.11
C CYS A 466 5.01 10.02 -1.16
N THR A 467 5.86 10.96 -1.54
CA THR A 467 6.91 10.77 -2.56
C THR A 467 8.09 11.69 -2.25
N THR A 468 9.26 11.36 -2.77
CA THR A 468 10.49 12.14 -2.66
C THR A 468 10.85 12.75 -4.01
N ALA A 469 11.36 13.98 -4.00
CA ALA A 469 11.81 14.68 -5.20
C ALA A 469 12.65 15.90 -4.82
N ASP A 470 13.58 16.31 -5.67
CA ASP A 470 14.24 17.62 -5.58
C ASP A 470 13.30 18.70 -6.10
N VAL A 471 12.43 19.23 -5.21
CA VAL A 471 11.36 20.16 -5.56
C VAL A 471 11.92 21.57 -5.80
N ASN A 472 12.94 21.96 -5.04
CA ASN A 472 13.51 23.31 -5.07
C ASN A 472 14.74 23.44 -5.99
N GLY A 473 15.27 22.34 -6.52
CA GLY A 473 16.40 22.31 -7.44
C GLY A 473 17.76 22.47 -6.74
N ASP A 474 17.87 22.14 -5.45
CA ASP A 474 19.10 22.26 -4.69
C ASP A 474 19.94 20.96 -4.66
N GLY A 475 19.46 19.91 -5.31
CA GLY A 475 20.14 18.62 -5.45
C GLY A 475 19.83 17.62 -4.32
N ARG A 476 19.03 18.00 -3.31
CA ARG A 476 18.58 17.12 -2.25
C ARG A 476 17.15 16.64 -2.48
N GLN A 477 16.86 15.44 -2.00
CA GLN A 477 15.52 14.89 -2.09
C GLN A 477 14.64 15.45 -0.98
N ASP A 478 13.65 16.26 -1.35
CA ASP A 478 12.62 16.78 -0.47
C ASP A 478 11.50 15.76 -0.31
N LEU A 479 10.62 15.96 0.69
CA LEU A 479 9.50 15.09 0.94
C LEU A 479 8.18 15.79 0.63
N ILE A 480 7.35 15.16 -0.19
CA ILE A 480 5.97 15.56 -0.48
C ILE A 480 5.04 14.55 0.19
N VAL A 481 4.17 15.02 1.10
CA VAL A 481 3.21 14.18 1.83
C VAL A 481 1.79 14.67 1.61
N TRP A 482 0.84 13.80 1.86
CA TRP A 482 -0.55 13.97 1.50
C TRP A 482 -1.50 13.93 2.68
N GLU A 483 -2.34 14.94 2.79
CA GLU A 483 -3.36 15.05 3.83
C GLU A 483 -4.62 14.23 3.48
N TRP A 484 -5.19 13.60 4.49
CA TRP A 484 -6.42 12.82 4.35
C TRP A 484 -7.50 13.29 5.32
N LEU A 485 -8.68 13.64 4.77
CA LEU A 485 -9.87 14.01 5.53
C LEU A 485 -9.73 15.18 6.52
N ILE A 486 -8.72 16.03 6.35
CA ILE A 486 -8.59 17.26 7.13
C ILE A 486 -9.23 18.40 6.34
N PRO A 487 -10.31 19.05 6.83
CA PRO A 487 -10.96 20.11 6.09
C PRO A 487 -10.12 21.39 6.04
N ASN A 488 -10.24 22.12 4.90
CA ASN A 488 -9.65 23.45 4.69
C ASN A 488 -8.12 23.51 4.85
N VAL A 489 -7.43 22.46 4.45
CA VAL A 489 -5.96 22.42 4.40
C VAL A 489 -5.46 22.28 2.96
N SER A 490 -4.15 22.36 2.78
CA SER A 490 -3.52 22.01 1.50
C SER A 490 -3.73 20.51 1.21
N ALA A 491 -3.93 20.17 -0.07
CA ALA A 491 -3.97 18.79 -0.49
C ALA A 491 -2.66 18.04 -0.23
N PHE A 492 -1.55 18.76 -0.16
CA PHE A 492 -0.22 18.23 0.10
C PHE A 492 0.64 19.21 0.91
N ARG A 493 1.71 18.70 1.48
CA ARG A 493 2.77 19.46 2.14
C ARG A 493 4.11 19.10 1.55
N VAL A 494 5.00 20.07 1.43
CA VAL A 494 6.38 19.86 1.01
C VAL A 494 7.30 20.20 2.18
N TYR A 495 8.12 19.25 2.54
CA TYR A 495 9.17 19.41 3.54
C TYR A 495 10.51 19.44 2.82
N LEU A 496 11.16 20.61 2.84
CA LEU A 496 12.50 20.76 2.26
C LEU A 496 13.54 20.08 3.13
N ASN A 497 14.35 19.27 2.51
CA ASN A 497 15.47 18.59 3.14
C ASN A 497 16.66 19.54 3.34
N GLN A 498 17.10 19.69 4.55
CA GLN A 498 18.20 20.57 4.91
C GLN A 498 19.21 19.83 5.80
N PRO A 499 20.52 19.97 5.55
CA PRO A 499 21.51 19.43 6.48
C PRO A 499 21.39 20.12 7.84
N VAL A 500 21.56 19.37 8.90
CA VAL A 500 21.73 19.97 10.24
C VAL A 500 23.09 20.68 10.23
N ALA A 501 23.09 22.00 10.43
CA ALA A 501 24.32 22.76 10.53
C ALA A 501 25.20 22.14 11.62
N GLU A 502 26.43 21.77 11.28
CA GLU A 502 27.41 21.36 12.28
C GLU A 502 27.50 22.47 13.35
N SER A 503 27.10 22.12 14.57
CA SER A 503 27.36 23.07 15.69
C SER A 503 28.87 23.26 15.76
N THR A 504 29.35 24.40 15.32
CA THR A 504 30.72 24.82 15.60
C THR A 504 30.97 24.68 17.10
N ARG A 505 31.63 23.58 17.47
CA ARG A 505 32.12 23.36 18.86
C ARG A 505 33.28 24.29 19.19
#